data_70a57c299178fee28dfc3db1aa2ff2fe
#
_entry.id   70a57c299178fee28dfc3db1aa2ff2fe
#
_cell.length_a   1.000
_cell.length_b   1.000
_cell.length_c   1.000
_cell.angle_alpha   90.00
_cell.angle_beta   90.00
_cell.angle_gamma   90.00
#
_symmetry.space_group_name_H-M   'P 1'
#
loop_
_entity.id
_entity.type
_entity.pdbx_description
1 polymer ?
#
loop_
_entity_poly.entity_id
_entity_poly.type
_entity_poly.pdbx_seq_one_letter_code
_entity_poly.pdbx_strand_id
1 'polypeptide(L)'
;MLDRTLTAMKEFAAKHDDLRMTAMIVPNASLVMRDYLPANAPAHNQQEDLFTVNQALSPCMQYADVTLALKAHVRDGVFYRTDHHWTSLGAYCAFDASAELLGIETPITNYRVHVLTNSFEGTLASKSGKHTAEDTITAYEPLGTDVSYYVLYDSTQEKAGSVFVDSALDTKDKYTVFFGGNHPLVTIKTTANNGKILLIFKDSYANSFVPFLIPYYQQIVMIDPRYYYDDVEQLMTQRGVTDVLFLYNLSTFSADTALADTLGAAS
;
A
#
# COMPACT_ATOMS: atom_id res chain seq x y z
N MET A 1 -11.94 -13.01 12.71
CA MET A 1 -11.47 -12.47 11.42
C MET A 1 -9.95 -12.37 11.44
N LEU A 2 -9.36 -11.54 12.26
CA LEU A 2 -7.91 -11.33 12.30
C LEU A 2 -7.11 -12.64 12.45
N ASP A 3 -7.47 -13.52 13.38
CA ASP A 3 -6.78 -14.81 13.60
C ASP A 3 -6.76 -15.70 12.35
N ARG A 4 -7.85 -15.71 11.56
CA ARG A 4 -7.92 -16.47 10.30
C ARG A 4 -6.94 -15.93 9.27
N THR A 5 -6.89 -14.60 9.12
CA THR A 5 -5.96 -13.95 8.19
C THR A 5 -4.50 -14.19 8.60
N LEU A 6 -4.19 -14.06 9.89
CA LEU A 6 -2.85 -14.35 10.40
C LEU A 6 -2.45 -15.82 10.21
N THR A 7 -3.39 -16.76 10.40
CA THR A 7 -3.14 -18.19 10.14
C THR A 7 -2.84 -18.44 8.67
N ALA A 8 -3.67 -17.91 7.76
CA ALA A 8 -3.46 -18.07 6.32
C ALA A 8 -2.11 -17.47 5.86
N MET A 9 -1.72 -16.31 6.38
CA MET A 9 -0.41 -15.69 6.06
C MET A 9 0.76 -16.53 6.56
N LYS A 10 0.66 -17.16 7.74
CA LYS A 10 1.71 -18.05 8.28
C LYS A 10 1.83 -19.32 7.45
N GLU A 11 0.72 -19.93 7.06
CA GLU A 11 0.70 -21.12 6.21
C GLU A 11 1.27 -20.80 4.83
N PHE A 12 0.91 -19.67 4.25
CA PHE A 12 1.47 -19.17 3.00
C PHE A 12 2.99 -18.95 3.11
N ALA A 13 3.47 -18.30 4.18
CA ALA A 13 4.90 -18.09 4.40
C ALA A 13 5.67 -19.41 4.59
N ALA A 14 5.08 -20.39 5.28
CA ALA A 14 5.70 -21.70 5.47
C ALA A 14 5.78 -22.52 4.16
N LYS A 15 4.87 -22.27 3.22
CA LYS A 15 4.86 -22.92 1.90
C LYS A 15 5.89 -22.30 0.93
N HIS A 16 6.26 -21.05 1.13
CA HIS A 16 7.12 -20.25 0.25
C HIS A 16 8.31 -19.67 1.04
N ASP A 17 9.02 -20.51 1.77
CA ASP A 17 10.14 -20.13 2.64
C ASP A 17 11.39 -19.66 1.87
N ASP A 18 11.41 -19.87 0.57
CA ASP A 18 12.41 -19.39 -0.38
C ASP A 18 12.19 -17.94 -0.84
N LEU A 19 11.00 -17.36 -0.60
CA LEU A 19 10.68 -16.01 -0.99
C LEU A 19 10.99 -15.00 0.14
N ARG A 20 11.43 -13.81 -0.25
CA ARG A 20 11.46 -12.69 0.69
C ARG A 20 10.04 -12.20 0.92
N MET A 21 9.56 -12.27 2.14
CA MET A 21 8.23 -11.77 2.51
C MET A 21 8.30 -10.65 3.52
N THR A 22 7.51 -9.62 3.28
CA THR A 22 7.38 -8.48 4.19
C THR A 22 5.90 -8.20 4.44
N ALA A 23 5.51 -8.01 5.70
CA ALA A 23 4.22 -7.48 6.09
C ALA A 23 4.38 -6.03 6.56
N MET A 24 3.57 -5.13 6.02
CA MET A 24 3.44 -3.74 6.42
C MET A 24 1.97 -3.44 6.71
N ILE A 25 1.59 -3.50 7.99
CA ILE A 25 0.24 -3.16 8.42
C ILE A 25 0.28 -1.74 8.99
N VAL A 26 -0.29 -0.82 8.21
CA VAL A 26 -0.16 0.63 8.44
C VAL A 26 -1.18 1.08 9.48
N PRO A 27 -0.76 1.80 10.54
CA PRO A 27 -1.69 2.40 11.50
C PRO A 27 -2.57 3.47 10.82
N ASN A 28 -3.79 3.63 11.30
CA ASN A 28 -4.63 4.74 10.84
C ASN A 28 -4.25 6.07 11.52
N ALA A 29 -4.73 7.18 10.97
CA ALA A 29 -4.52 8.52 11.53
C ALA A 29 -4.91 8.62 13.02
N SER A 30 -5.93 7.89 13.46
CA SER A 30 -6.38 7.90 14.87
C SER A 30 -5.34 7.37 15.88
N LEU A 31 -4.38 6.52 15.45
CA LEU A 31 -3.25 6.11 16.28
C LEU A 31 -2.09 7.09 16.14
N VAL A 32 -1.71 7.42 14.91
CA VAL A 32 -0.52 8.25 14.63
C VAL A 32 -0.72 9.68 15.14
N MET A 33 -1.93 10.22 14.98
CA MET A 33 -2.34 11.57 15.34
C MET A 33 -3.19 11.61 16.62
N ARG A 34 -2.96 10.69 17.56
CA ARG A 34 -3.78 10.52 18.76
C ARG A 34 -3.92 11.82 19.58
N ASP A 35 -2.87 12.61 19.65
CA ASP A 35 -2.86 13.88 20.41
C ASP A 35 -3.77 14.96 19.81
N TYR A 36 -4.23 14.77 18.58
CA TYR A 36 -5.18 15.66 17.91
C TYR A 36 -6.65 15.23 18.07
N LEU A 37 -6.88 14.05 18.66
CA LEU A 37 -8.25 13.59 18.91
C LEU A 37 -8.87 14.32 20.09
N PRO A 38 -10.20 14.54 20.08
CA PRO A 38 -10.91 15.03 21.26
C PRO A 38 -10.66 14.12 22.48
N ALA A 39 -10.60 14.69 23.67
CA ALA A 39 -10.21 14.00 24.91
C ALA A 39 -11.01 12.71 25.20
N ASN A 40 -12.26 12.63 24.73
CA ASN A 40 -13.14 11.46 24.92
C ASN A 40 -13.52 10.78 23.59
N ALA A 41 -12.68 10.93 22.54
CA ALA A 41 -12.92 10.24 21.28
C ALA A 41 -12.90 8.71 21.50
N PRO A 42 -13.93 7.97 21.07
CA PRO A 42 -13.98 6.52 21.21
C PRO A 42 -13.04 5.86 20.17
N ALA A 43 -11.74 6.06 20.37
CA ALA A 43 -10.72 5.47 19.48
C ALA A 43 -10.34 4.07 19.96
N HIS A 44 -10.41 3.10 19.06
CA HIS A 44 -9.92 1.75 19.31
C HIS A 44 -8.39 1.76 19.54
N ASN A 45 -7.90 0.85 20.40
CA ASN A 45 -6.47 0.71 20.70
C ASN A 45 -5.73 -0.04 19.59
N GLN A 46 -5.46 0.62 18.50
CA GLN A 46 -4.74 0.05 17.35
C GLN A 46 -3.31 -0.39 17.69
N GLN A 47 -2.71 0.15 18.74
CA GLN A 47 -1.35 -0.25 19.13
C GLN A 47 -1.30 -1.69 19.63
N GLU A 48 -2.34 -2.15 20.31
CA GLU A 48 -2.48 -3.53 20.77
C GLU A 48 -2.68 -4.49 19.57
N ASP A 49 -3.51 -4.09 18.60
CA ASP A 49 -3.71 -4.89 17.39
C ASP A 49 -2.42 -5.02 16.59
N LEU A 50 -1.70 -3.91 16.35
CA LEU A 50 -0.42 -3.93 15.64
C LEU A 50 0.63 -4.77 16.37
N PHE A 51 0.67 -4.71 17.70
CA PHE A 51 1.54 -5.56 18.49
C PHE A 51 1.19 -7.04 18.30
N THR A 52 -0.09 -7.40 18.34
CA THR A 52 -0.57 -8.77 18.12
C THR A 52 -0.19 -9.27 16.72
N VAL A 53 -0.40 -8.45 15.69
CA VAL A 53 -0.03 -8.78 14.31
C VAL A 53 1.47 -8.96 14.16
N ASN A 54 2.27 -8.05 14.72
CA ASN A 54 3.73 -8.16 14.69
C ASN A 54 4.23 -9.45 15.38
N GLN A 55 3.74 -9.73 16.59
CA GLN A 55 4.09 -10.96 17.32
C GLN A 55 3.73 -12.23 16.53
N ALA A 56 2.64 -12.18 15.77
CA ALA A 56 2.20 -13.32 14.99
C ALA A 56 3.01 -13.54 13.71
N LEU A 57 3.46 -12.47 13.03
CA LEU A 57 4.06 -12.54 11.70
C LEU A 57 5.59 -12.46 11.71
N SER A 58 6.21 -11.72 12.64
CA SER A 58 7.67 -11.57 12.68
C SER A 58 8.48 -12.88 12.81
N PRO A 59 7.94 -14.00 13.32
CA PRO A 59 8.67 -15.28 13.30
C PRO A 59 8.77 -15.93 11.90
N CYS A 60 7.94 -15.54 10.92
CA CYS A 60 7.88 -16.18 9.61
C CYS A 60 8.10 -15.23 8.41
N MET A 61 8.10 -13.92 8.63
CA MET A 61 8.38 -12.91 7.59
C MET A 61 8.92 -11.61 8.21
N GLN A 62 9.48 -10.74 7.38
CA GLN A 62 9.85 -9.39 7.82
C GLN A 62 8.60 -8.61 8.20
N TYR A 63 8.66 -7.84 9.29
CA TYR A 63 7.57 -6.95 9.69
C TYR A 63 8.03 -5.49 9.68
N ALA A 64 7.46 -4.69 8.78
CA ALA A 64 7.78 -3.27 8.65
C ALA A 64 6.82 -2.43 9.50
N ASP A 65 7.23 -2.09 10.73
CA ASP A 65 6.50 -1.14 11.58
C ASP A 65 6.87 0.29 11.21
N VAL A 66 5.96 0.96 10.50
CA VAL A 66 6.12 2.34 10.03
C VAL A 66 5.53 3.38 11.00
N THR A 67 5.05 2.96 12.18
CA THR A 67 4.36 3.82 13.14
C THR A 67 5.22 4.99 13.59
N LEU A 68 6.49 4.75 13.92
CA LEU A 68 7.39 5.81 14.39
C LEU A 68 7.77 6.78 13.27
N ALA A 69 7.98 6.30 12.05
CA ALA A 69 8.25 7.14 10.89
C ALA A 69 7.08 8.10 10.61
N LEU A 70 5.86 7.58 10.62
CA LEU A 70 4.66 8.42 10.45
C LEU A 70 4.49 9.41 11.61
N LYS A 71 4.71 9.00 12.87
CA LYS A 71 4.62 9.89 14.03
C LYS A 71 5.64 11.04 13.99
N ALA A 72 6.84 10.77 13.49
CA ALA A 72 7.89 11.80 13.37
C ALA A 72 7.49 12.93 12.42
N HIS A 73 6.65 12.66 11.42
CA HIS A 73 6.23 13.58 10.36
C HIS A 73 4.77 14.02 10.44
N VAL A 74 4.10 13.86 11.60
CA VAL A 74 2.68 14.26 11.78
C VAL A 74 2.44 15.72 11.38
N ARG A 75 3.35 16.62 11.74
CA ARG A 75 3.22 18.06 11.44
C ARG A 75 3.42 18.39 9.97
N ASP A 76 4.03 17.49 9.21
CA ASP A 76 4.30 17.65 7.78
C ASP A 76 3.12 17.18 6.91
N GLY A 77 2.09 16.59 7.55
CA GLY A 77 0.86 16.18 6.86
C GLY A 77 0.92 14.79 6.23
N VAL A 78 1.29 13.77 7.00
CA VAL A 78 1.37 12.37 6.57
C VAL A 78 0.01 11.70 6.35
N PHE A 79 -1.10 12.31 6.80
CA PHE A 79 -2.47 11.88 6.52
C PHE A 79 -3.28 13.03 5.96
N TYR A 80 -4.25 12.71 5.08
CA TYR A 80 -5.25 13.68 4.65
C TYR A 80 -6.17 14.06 5.81
N ARG A 81 -6.67 15.28 5.81
CA ARG A 81 -7.63 15.78 6.82
C ARG A 81 -9.06 15.36 6.48
N THR A 82 -9.34 15.21 5.20
CA THR A 82 -10.68 14.95 4.67
C THR A 82 -10.87 13.52 4.18
N ASP A 83 -9.80 12.71 4.19
CA ASP A 83 -9.80 11.33 3.75
C ASP A 83 -9.13 10.39 4.75
N HIS A 84 -9.41 9.09 4.65
CA HIS A 84 -8.86 8.08 5.55
C HIS A 84 -7.46 7.58 5.16
N HIS A 85 -6.99 7.92 3.98
CA HIS A 85 -5.66 7.50 3.53
C HIS A 85 -4.54 8.37 4.10
N TRP A 86 -3.34 7.81 4.10
CA TRP A 86 -2.13 8.61 4.19
C TRP A 86 -1.93 9.44 2.92
N THR A 87 -1.12 10.50 3.02
CA THR A 87 -0.70 11.28 1.86
C THR A 87 0.46 10.59 1.13
N SER A 88 0.83 11.09 -0.04
CA SER A 88 2.07 10.64 -0.71
C SER A 88 3.31 10.86 0.15
N LEU A 89 3.33 11.89 0.99
CA LEU A 89 4.40 12.09 1.99
C LEU A 89 4.38 10.98 3.05
N GLY A 90 3.20 10.60 3.56
CA GLY A 90 3.08 9.49 4.49
C GLY A 90 3.56 8.17 3.88
N ALA A 91 3.18 7.91 2.63
CA ALA A 91 3.65 6.75 1.88
C ALA A 91 5.17 6.79 1.66
N TYR A 92 5.77 7.96 1.38
CA TYR A 92 7.21 8.14 1.27
C TYR A 92 7.93 7.86 2.60
N CYS A 93 7.45 8.42 3.71
CA CYS A 93 8.04 8.16 5.04
C CYS A 93 8.01 6.67 5.39
N ALA A 94 6.93 5.97 5.03
CA ALA A 94 6.83 4.53 5.23
C ALA A 94 7.78 3.76 4.31
N PHE A 95 7.94 4.17 3.04
CA PHE A 95 8.89 3.59 2.10
C PHE A 95 10.33 3.74 2.61
N ASP A 96 10.74 4.95 2.97
CA ASP A 96 12.08 5.24 3.46
C ASP A 96 12.44 4.40 4.70
N ALA A 97 11.51 4.29 5.65
CA ALA A 97 11.67 3.51 6.87
C ALA A 97 11.70 1.98 6.64
N SER A 98 11.15 1.50 5.53
CA SER A 98 11.03 0.06 5.24
C SER A 98 11.92 -0.43 4.10
N ALA A 99 12.65 0.46 3.42
CA ALA A 99 13.42 0.13 2.22
C ALA A 99 14.39 -1.05 2.42
N GLU A 100 15.12 -1.09 3.53
CA GLU A 100 16.03 -2.19 3.85
C GLU A 100 15.31 -3.53 3.99
N LEU A 101 14.15 -3.56 4.67
CA LEU A 101 13.33 -4.76 4.83
C LEU A 101 12.77 -5.27 3.49
N LEU A 102 12.55 -4.35 2.54
CA LEU A 102 12.15 -4.66 1.16
C LEU A 102 13.35 -5.05 0.27
N GLY A 103 14.57 -5.12 0.83
CA GLY A 103 15.79 -5.45 0.11
C GLY A 103 16.22 -4.36 -0.87
N ILE A 104 15.93 -3.10 -0.54
CA ILE A 104 16.35 -1.90 -1.28
C ILE A 104 17.50 -1.26 -0.50
N GLU A 105 18.75 -1.55 -0.90
CA GLU A 105 19.96 -1.11 -0.20
C GLU A 105 20.24 0.38 -0.39
N THR A 106 19.86 0.94 -1.53
CA THR A 106 20.10 2.34 -1.88
C THR A 106 18.79 3.01 -2.33
N PRO A 107 17.93 3.40 -1.38
CA PRO A 107 16.68 4.06 -1.72
C PRO A 107 16.95 5.44 -2.34
N ILE A 108 16.14 5.81 -3.34
CA ILE A 108 16.12 7.17 -3.88
C ILE A 108 15.54 8.08 -2.80
N THR A 109 16.26 9.14 -2.47
CA THR A 109 15.85 10.15 -1.48
C THR A 109 15.53 11.48 -2.13
N ASN A 110 15.85 11.63 -3.42
CA ASN A 110 15.65 12.87 -4.14
C ASN A 110 14.48 12.74 -5.13
N TYR A 111 13.43 13.49 -4.90
CA TYR A 111 12.21 13.50 -5.70
C TYR A 111 11.81 14.92 -6.09
N ARG A 112 11.24 15.05 -7.29
CA ARG A 112 10.47 16.24 -7.67
C ARG A 112 9.03 16.01 -7.26
N VAL A 113 8.49 16.93 -6.46
CA VAL A 113 7.10 16.85 -6.00
C VAL A 113 6.21 17.67 -6.92
N HIS A 114 5.19 17.03 -7.48
CA HIS A 114 4.17 17.65 -8.31
C HIS A 114 2.85 17.72 -7.57
N VAL A 115 2.19 18.87 -7.59
CA VAL A 115 0.83 19.00 -7.11
C VAL A 115 -0.12 18.53 -8.21
N LEU A 116 -0.90 17.49 -7.93
CA LEU A 116 -1.92 16.98 -8.85
C LEU A 116 -3.25 17.74 -8.68
N THR A 117 -3.64 18.04 -7.45
CA THR A 117 -4.81 18.86 -7.13
C THR A 117 -4.69 19.49 -5.74
N ASN A 118 -5.30 20.68 -5.55
CA ASN A 118 -5.43 21.35 -4.24
C ASN A 118 -6.88 21.30 -3.72
N SER A 119 -7.79 20.61 -4.40
CA SER A 119 -9.21 20.58 -4.11
C SER A 119 -9.73 19.16 -3.88
N PHE A 120 -9.04 18.41 -3.01
CA PHE A 120 -9.45 17.07 -2.65
C PHE A 120 -10.28 17.08 -1.37
N GLU A 121 -11.50 16.60 -1.46
CA GLU A 121 -12.37 16.26 -0.33
C GLU A 121 -12.69 14.76 -0.38
N GLY A 122 -12.16 14.02 0.57
CA GLY A 122 -12.23 12.57 0.58
C GLY A 122 -13.42 11.98 1.34
N THR A 123 -13.26 10.72 1.70
CA THR A 123 -14.32 9.89 2.31
C THR A 123 -14.74 10.36 3.70
N LEU A 124 -13.84 10.97 4.50
CA LEU A 124 -14.18 11.48 5.83
C LEU A 124 -15.06 12.73 5.73
N ALA A 125 -14.76 13.66 4.80
CA ALA A 125 -15.63 14.80 4.52
C ALA A 125 -17.02 14.33 4.06
N SER A 126 -17.07 13.37 3.12
CA SER A 126 -18.32 12.80 2.63
C SER A 126 -19.16 12.12 3.72
N LYS A 127 -18.53 11.35 4.62
CA LYS A 127 -19.22 10.66 5.73
C LYS A 127 -19.70 11.60 6.83
N SER A 128 -18.91 12.64 7.13
CA SER A 128 -19.25 13.60 8.19
C SER A 128 -20.17 14.72 7.71
N GLY A 129 -20.29 14.94 6.40
CA GLY A 129 -20.95 16.10 5.81
C GLY A 129 -20.23 17.43 6.09
N LYS A 130 -18.98 17.36 6.57
CA LYS A 130 -18.19 18.56 6.91
C LYS A 130 -17.22 18.88 5.78
N HIS A 131 -17.51 19.99 5.07
CA HIS A 131 -16.77 20.48 3.90
C HIS A 131 -16.05 21.80 4.25
N THR A 132 -15.17 21.79 5.25
CA THR A 132 -14.46 23.00 5.73
C THR A 132 -12.98 23.03 5.41
N ALA A 133 -12.47 21.99 4.78
CA ALA A 133 -11.07 21.86 4.41
C ALA A 133 -10.96 21.09 3.10
N GLU A 134 -9.98 21.46 2.32
CA GLU A 134 -9.53 20.72 1.14
C GLU A 134 -8.12 20.20 1.39
N ASP A 135 -7.80 19.06 0.82
CA ASP A 135 -6.46 18.47 0.86
C ASP A 135 -5.77 18.61 -0.49
N THR A 136 -4.46 18.48 -0.48
CA THR A 136 -3.62 18.47 -1.67
C THR A 136 -3.14 17.06 -1.96
N ILE A 137 -3.38 16.56 -3.17
CA ILE A 137 -2.77 15.31 -3.64
C ILE A 137 -1.49 15.65 -4.40
N THR A 138 -0.40 14.98 -4.06
CA THR A 138 0.91 15.15 -4.70
C THR A 138 1.41 13.85 -5.31
N ALA A 139 2.21 13.96 -6.37
CA ALA A 139 2.99 12.88 -6.95
C ALA A 139 4.49 13.12 -6.71
N TYR A 140 5.23 12.04 -6.49
CA TYR A 140 6.67 12.07 -6.29
C TYR A 140 7.35 11.44 -7.51
N GLU A 141 8.03 12.25 -8.31
CA GLU A 141 8.84 11.81 -9.45
C GLU A 141 10.28 11.54 -8.98
N PRO A 142 10.77 10.31 -9.05
CA PRO A 142 12.14 10.00 -8.62
C PRO A 142 13.15 10.67 -9.54
N LEU A 143 14.21 11.26 -8.99
CA LEU A 143 15.31 11.83 -9.72
C LEU A 143 16.53 10.90 -9.69
N GLY A 144 17.30 10.90 -10.79
CA GLY A 144 18.52 10.09 -10.87
C GLY A 144 18.27 8.61 -11.20
N THR A 145 17.14 8.28 -11.80
CA THR A 145 16.86 6.96 -12.36
C THR A 145 16.41 7.07 -13.82
N ASP A 146 16.88 6.12 -14.67
CA ASP A 146 16.49 5.98 -16.07
C ASP A 146 15.45 4.87 -16.26
N VAL A 147 14.88 4.35 -15.17
CA VAL A 147 13.89 3.27 -15.21
C VAL A 147 12.57 3.81 -15.77
N SER A 148 12.19 3.28 -16.93
CA SER A 148 10.89 3.50 -17.56
C SER A 148 9.95 2.35 -17.22
N TYR A 149 8.65 2.59 -17.28
CA TYR A 149 7.64 1.58 -16.97
C TYR A 149 6.36 1.76 -17.79
N TYR A 150 5.54 0.72 -17.78
CA TYR A 150 4.12 0.80 -18.14
C TYR A 150 3.28 -0.03 -17.19
N VAL A 151 2.01 0.32 -17.09
CA VAL A 151 0.99 -0.36 -16.29
C VAL A 151 0.11 -1.18 -17.22
N LEU A 152 -0.19 -2.42 -16.84
CA LEU A 152 -1.18 -3.27 -17.47
C LEU A 152 -2.32 -3.54 -16.48
N TYR A 153 -3.52 -3.16 -16.84
CA TYR A 153 -4.74 -3.52 -16.13
C TYR A 153 -5.20 -4.88 -16.63
N ASP A 154 -4.88 -5.95 -15.91
CA ASP A 154 -5.01 -7.33 -16.40
C ASP A 154 -6.47 -7.71 -16.76
N SER A 155 -7.46 -7.17 -16.06
CA SER A 155 -8.89 -7.43 -16.34
C SER A 155 -9.39 -6.87 -17.68
N THR A 156 -8.85 -5.73 -18.13
CA THR A 156 -9.23 -5.06 -19.37
C THR A 156 -8.20 -5.20 -20.49
N GLN A 157 -7.00 -5.72 -20.15
CA GLN A 157 -5.81 -5.75 -21.04
C GLN A 157 -5.38 -4.36 -21.51
N GLU A 158 -5.85 -3.31 -20.83
CA GLU A 158 -5.47 -1.93 -21.11
C GLU A 158 -4.07 -1.62 -20.63
N LYS A 159 -3.29 -0.86 -21.42
CA LYS A 159 -1.97 -0.39 -21.07
C LYS A 159 -1.95 1.11 -20.88
N ALA A 160 -1.33 1.56 -19.78
CA ALA A 160 -1.10 2.96 -19.50
C ALA A 160 0.40 3.25 -19.31
N GLY A 161 0.84 4.42 -19.72
CA GLY A 161 2.22 4.89 -19.55
C GLY A 161 2.49 5.53 -18.19
N SER A 162 1.48 5.60 -17.31
CA SER A 162 1.56 6.23 -15.99
C SER A 162 0.72 5.48 -14.97
N VAL A 163 1.15 5.50 -13.71
CA VAL A 163 0.34 5.08 -12.56
C VAL A 163 -0.68 6.14 -12.15
N PHE A 164 -0.58 7.34 -12.70
CA PHE A 164 -1.49 8.46 -12.43
C PHE A 164 -2.51 8.57 -13.56
N VAL A 165 -3.79 8.64 -13.19
CA VAL A 165 -4.94 8.74 -14.11
C VAL A 165 -5.56 10.13 -13.95
N ASP A 166 -5.16 11.05 -14.80
CA ASP A 166 -5.52 12.49 -14.70
C ASP A 166 -7.03 12.72 -14.72
N SER A 167 -7.79 11.94 -15.49
CA SER A 167 -9.27 12.06 -15.56
C SER A 167 -9.96 11.80 -14.21
N ALA A 168 -9.31 11.11 -13.28
CA ALA A 168 -9.84 10.93 -11.92
C ALA A 168 -9.90 12.24 -11.12
N LEU A 169 -9.08 13.23 -11.47
CA LEU A 169 -9.08 14.55 -10.82
C LEU A 169 -10.34 15.37 -11.11
N ASP A 170 -11.08 15.03 -12.16
CA ASP A 170 -12.37 15.63 -12.51
C ASP A 170 -13.54 14.95 -11.80
N THR A 171 -13.28 13.89 -11.03
CA THR A 171 -14.29 13.15 -10.27
C THR A 171 -14.34 13.58 -8.80
N LYS A 172 -15.36 13.11 -8.08
CA LYS A 172 -15.46 13.33 -6.62
C LYS A 172 -14.36 12.59 -5.87
N ASP A 173 -14.08 11.35 -6.25
CA ASP A 173 -13.04 10.52 -5.63
C ASP A 173 -11.69 10.72 -6.32
N LYS A 174 -11.06 11.86 -6.06
CA LYS A 174 -9.78 12.22 -6.67
C LYS A 174 -8.61 11.33 -6.22
N TYR A 175 -8.74 10.57 -5.11
CA TYR A 175 -7.70 9.62 -4.71
C TYR A 175 -7.54 8.50 -5.74
N THR A 176 -8.55 8.24 -6.55
CA THR A 176 -8.46 7.31 -7.69
C THR A 176 -7.51 7.77 -8.79
N VAL A 177 -6.88 8.96 -8.67
CA VAL A 177 -5.76 9.36 -9.52
C VAL A 177 -4.64 8.32 -9.48
N PHE A 178 -4.46 7.62 -8.35
CA PHE A 178 -3.56 6.48 -8.26
C PHE A 178 -4.22 5.25 -8.88
N PHE A 179 -3.72 4.81 -10.01
CA PHE A 179 -4.15 3.61 -10.77
C PHE A 179 -5.60 3.61 -11.29
N GLY A 180 -6.34 4.70 -11.24
CA GLY A 180 -7.78 4.68 -11.53
C GLY A 180 -8.63 4.04 -10.44
N GLY A 181 -8.04 3.79 -9.26
CA GLY A 181 -8.69 3.13 -8.12
C GLY A 181 -8.19 1.72 -7.84
N ASN A 182 -9.08 0.84 -7.36
CA ASN A 182 -8.75 -0.54 -7.04
C ASN A 182 -9.13 -1.49 -8.18
N HIS A 183 -8.21 -2.37 -8.52
CA HIS A 183 -8.36 -3.40 -9.57
C HIS A 183 -8.04 -4.77 -9.01
N PRO A 184 -8.63 -5.86 -9.53
CA PRO A 184 -8.31 -7.22 -9.09
C PRO A 184 -6.83 -7.54 -9.22
N LEU A 185 -6.27 -7.19 -10.39
CA LEU A 185 -4.88 -7.47 -10.76
C LEU A 185 -4.35 -6.32 -11.62
N VAL A 186 -3.22 -5.77 -11.21
CA VAL A 186 -2.45 -4.78 -11.97
C VAL A 186 -1.00 -5.23 -12.06
N THR A 187 -0.44 -5.18 -13.26
CA THR A 187 0.96 -5.50 -13.51
C THR A 187 1.71 -4.24 -13.96
N ILE A 188 2.78 -3.88 -13.26
CA ILE A 188 3.72 -2.85 -13.68
C ILE A 188 4.96 -3.55 -14.22
N LYS A 189 5.35 -3.25 -15.46
CA LYS A 189 6.60 -3.74 -16.05
C LYS A 189 7.54 -2.57 -16.24
N THR A 190 8.78 -2.77 -15.83
CA THR A 190 9.82 -1.73 -15.86
C THR A 190 10.98 -2.15 -16.76
N THR A 191 11.88 -1.21 -17.03
CA THR A 191 13.16 -1.48 -17.71
C THR A 191 14.29 -1.89 -16.76
N ALA A 192 14.01 -1.99 -15.44
CA ALA A 192 14.97 -2.55 -14.51
C ALA A 192 15.23 -4.03 -14.86
N ASN A 193 16.52 -4.37 -15.02
CA ASN A 193 16.94 -5.73 -15.42
C ASN A 193 17.68 -6.42 -14.26
N ASN A 194 16.97 -6.61 -13.15
CA ASN A 194 17.55 -7.18 -11.93
C ASN A 194 16.91 -8.51 -11.50
N GLY A 195 15.94 -9.02 -12.27
CA GLY A 195 15.25 -10.28 -12.01
C GLY A 195 14.28 -10.23 -10.83
N LYS A 196 14.13 -9.10 -10.13
CA LYS A 196 13.22 -8.97 -8.98
C LYS A 196 11.78 -8.79 -9.43
N ILE A 197 10.90 -9.67 -8.97
CA ILE A 197 9.46 -9.64 -9.25
C ILE A 197 8.70 -9.63 -7.94
N LEU A 198 8.06 -8.50 -7.66
CA LEU A 198 7.32 -8.25 -6.43
C LEU A 198 5.83 -8.58 -6.62
N LEU A 199 5.28 -9.43 -5.77
CA LEU A 199 3.85 -9.59 -5.61
C LEU A 199 3.37 -8.79 -4.40
N ILE A 200 2.33 -7.97 -4.57
CA ILE A 200 1.74 -7.17 -3.48
C ILE A 200 0.30 -7.62 -3.27
N PHE A 201 -0.01 -8.13 -2.09
CA PHE A 201 -1.38 -8.23 -1.58
C PHE A 201 -1.73 -6.92 -0.87
N LYS A 202 -2.82 -6.27 -1.28
CA LYS A 202 -3.02 -4.88 -0.90
C LYS A 202 -4.47 -4.49 -0.63
N ASP A 203 -4.62 -3.39 0.09
CA ASP A 203 -5.76 -2.49 0.01
C ASP A 203 -5.40 -1.17 -0.71
N SER A 204 -6.27 -0.16 -0.65
CA SER A 204 -6.06 1.12 -1.32
C SER A 204 -4.87 1.95 -0.82
N TYR A 205 -4.33 1.65 0.38
CA TYR A 205 -3.14 2.34 0.89
C TYR A 205 -1.92 2.12 0.00
N ALA A 206 -1.78 0.93 -0.59
CA ALA A 206 -0.67 0.63 -1.48
C ALA A 206 -0.65 1.50 -2.75
N ASN A 207 -1.79 2.04 -3.17
CA ASN A 207 -1.87 2.78 -4.43
C ASN A 207 -0.92 4.00 -4.45
N SER A 208 -0.80 4.74 -3.35
CA SER A 208 0.14 5.87 -3.24
C SER A 208 1.56 5.45 -2.82
N PHE A 209 1.76 4.20 -2.37
CA PHE A 209 3.06 3.66 -1.96
C PHE A 209 3.83 3.02 -3.13
N VAL A 210 3.13 2.29 -4.00
CA VAL A 210 3.74 1.54 -5.10
C VAL A 210 4.59 2.39 -6.05
N PRO A 211 4.26 3.67 -6.34
CA PRO A 211 5.13 4.52 -7.14
C PRO A 211 6.60 4.59 -6.66
N PHE A 212 6.84 4.50 -5.34
CA PHE A 212 8.18 4.49 -4.77
C PHE A 212 8.96 3.19 -5.04
N LEU A 213 8.25 2.08 -5.33
CA LEU A 213 8.86 0.76 -5.58
C LEU A 213 9.28 0.56 -7.04
N ILE A 214 8.70 1.31 -7.98
CA ILE A 214 8.89 1.13 -9.43
C ILE A 214 10.36 1.06 -9.86
N PRO A 215 11.28 1.89 -9.34
CA PRO A 215 12.67 1.86 -9.76
C PRO A 215 13.45 0.58 -9.38
N TYR A 216 12.91 -0.23 -8.46
CA TYR A 216 13.67 -1.32 -7.83
C TYR A 216 13.28 -2.71 -8.28
N TYR A 217 12.20 -2.85 -9.04
CA TYR A 217 11.69 -4.16 -9.47
C TYR A 217 11.54 -4.20 -10.99
N GLN A 218 11.90 -5.33 -11.58
CA GLN A 218 11.66 -5.60 -13.00
C GLN A 218 10.16 -5.72 -13.29
N GLN A 219 9.41 -6.26 -12.33
CA GLN A 219 7.96 -6.34 -12.40
C GLN A 219 7.35 -6.19 -11.01
N ILE A 220 6.23 -5.50 -10.93
CA ILE A 220 5.37 -5.44 -9.74
C ILE A 220 3.99 -5.95 -10.13
N VAL A 221 3.49 -6.92 -9.38
CA VAL A 221 2.16 -7.51 -9.54
C VAL A 221 1.35 -7.15 -8.30
N MET A 222 0.25 -6.43 -8.47
CA MET A 222 -0.61 -5.98 -7.38
C MET A 222 -1.92 -6.75 -7.42
N ILE A 223 -2.26 -7.43 -6.33
CA ILE A 223 -3.54 -8.11 -6.11
C ILE A 223 -4.33 -7.37 -5.04
N ASP A 224 -5.56 -7.01 -5.35
CA ASP A 224 -6.54 -6.63 -4.35
C ASP A 224 -7.47 -7.83 -4.08
N PRO A 225 -7.30 -8.55 -2.96
CA PRO A 225 -8.02 -9.80 -2.69
C PRO A 225 -9.55 -9.67 -2.68
N ARG A 226 -10.07 -8.46 -2.45
CA ARG A 226 -11.52 -8.20 -2.46
C ARG A 226 -12.16 -8.40 -3.83
N TYR A 227 -11.34 -8.36 -4.88
CA TYR A 227 -11.78 -8.41 -6.29
C TYR A 227 -11.08 -9.51 -7.09
N TYR A 228 -10.04 -10.17 -6.53
CA TYR A 228 -9.26 -11.22 -7.19
C TYR A 228 -9.73 -12.60 -6.76
N TYR A 229 -10.10 -13.44 -7.72
CA TYR A 229 -10.67 -14.77 -7.48
C TYR A 229 -9.94 -15.89 -8.21
N ASP A 230 -8.84 -15.58 -8.91
CA ASP A 230 -8.04 -16.56 -9.63
C ASP A 230 -6.98 -17.20 -8.71
N ASP A 231 -6.32 -18.25 -9.21
CA ASP A 231 -5.29 -18.99 -8.49
C ASP A 231 -4.00 -18.18 -8.33
N VAL A 232 -3.67 -17.80 -7.09
CA VAL A 232 -2.47 -17.05 -6.72
C VAL A 232 -1.20 -17.88 -6.96
N GLU A 233 -1.22 -19.16 -6.66
CA GLU A 233 -0.06 -20.05 -6.84
C GLU A 233 0.32 -20.18 -8.32
N GLN A 234 -0.68 -20.36 -9.15
CA GLN A 234 -0.48 -20.36 -10.59
C GLN A 234 0.10 -19.03 -11.08
N LEU A 235 -0.44 -17.90 -10.59
CA LEU A 235 0.07 -16.57 -10.93
C LEU A 235 1.53 -16.41 -10.50
N MET A 236 1.87 -16.78 -9.25
CA MET A 236 3.23 -16.66 -8.71
C MET A 236 4.22 -17.48 -9.53
N THR A 237 3.86 -18.72 -9.88
CA THR A 237 4.69 -19.61 -10.70
C THR A 237 4.89 -19.03 -12.11
N GLN A 238 3.82 -18.58 -12.75
CA GLN A 238 3.88 -18.01 -14.10
C GLN A 238 4.69 -16.72 -14.19
N ARG A 239 4.65 -15.91 -13.14
CA ARG A 239 5.37 -14.62 -13.08
C ARG A 239 6.81 -14.78 -12.59
N GLY A 240 7.15 -15.87 -11.88
CA GLY A 240 8.45 -16.08 -11.25
C GLY A 240 8.67 -15.10 -10.08
N VAL A 241 7.68 -15.01 -9.18
CA VAL A 241 7.71 -14.10 -8.02
C VAL A 241 8.95 -14.38 -7.16
N THR A 242 9.66 -13.32 -6.77
CA THR A 242 10.85 -13.39 -5.90
C THR A 242 10.62 -12.77 -4.54
N ASP A 243 9.70 -11.82 -4.46
CA ASP A 243 9.41 -11.04 -3.26
C ASP A 243 7.89 -10.88 -3.08
N VAL A 244 7.42 -10.88 -1.83
CA VAL A 244 6.01 -10.69 -1.49
C VAL A 244 5.88 -9.56 -0.47
N LEU A 245 4.94 -8.65 -0.69
CA LEU A 245 4.58 -7.58 0.24
C LEU A 245 3.09 -7.66 0.57
N PHE A 246 2.76 -7.78 1.85
CA PHE A 246 1.40 -7.58 2.36
C PHE A 246 1.29 -6.14 2.84
N LEU A 247 0.58 -5.28 2.11
CA LEU A 247 0.42 -3.86 2.45
C LEU A 247 -1.03 -3.50 2.64
N TYR A 248 -1.41 -3.27 3.89
CA TYR A 248 -2.78 -2.94 4.29
C TYR A 248 -2.81 -1.84 5.33
N ASN A 249 -3.88 -1.06 5.36
CA ASN A 249 -4.19 -0.34 6.58
C ASN A 249 -4.80 -1.30 7.61
N LEU A 250 -4.56 -1.02 8.89
CA LEU A 250 -4.98 -1.89 9.97
C LEU A 250 -6.50 -2.11 10.00
N SER A 251 -7.32 -1.08 9.71
CA SER A 251 -8.78 -1.23 9.77
C SER A 251 -9.30 -2.19 8.70
N THR A 252 -8.77 -2.15 7.48
CA THR A 252 -9.10 -3.11 6.43
C THR A 252 -8.58 -4.50 6.80
N PHE A 253 -7.32 -4.59 7.21
CA PHE A 253 -6.69 -5.86 7.58
C PHE A 253 -7.45 -6.62 8.66
N SER A 254 -7.96 -5.90 9.68
CA SER A 254 -8.68 -6.50 10.80
C SER A 254 -10.13 -6.89 10.46
N ALA A 255 -10.74 -6.22 9.48
CA ALA A 255 -12.16 -6.37 9.16
C ALA A 255 -12.42 -7.25 7.92
N ASP A 256 -11.43 -7.42 7.04
CA ASP A 256 -11.57 -8.12 5.78
C ASP A 256 -11.06 -9.56 5.86
N THR A 257 -11.83 -10.50 5.29
CA THR A 257 -11.44 -11.93 5.18
C THR A 257 -10.95 -12.30 3.80
N ALA A 258 -11.05 -11.40 2.83
CA ALA A 258 -10.73 -11.68 1.44
C ALA A 258 -9.27 -12.14 1.25
N LEU A 259 -8.33 -11.55 2.03
CA LEU A 259 -6.94 -12.01 1.99
C LEU A 259 -6.81 -13.48 2.42
N ALA A 260 -7.47 -13.86 3.52
CA ALA A 260 -7.44 -15.25 3.99
C ALA A 260 -8.06 -16.21 2.96
N ASP A 261 -9.15 -15.81 2.32
CA ASP A 261 -9.80 -16.60 1.26
C ASP A 261 -8.88 -16.76 0.05
N THR A 262 -8.23 -15.69 -0.39
CA THR A 262 -7.30 -15.67 -1.52
C THR A 262 -6.06 -16.56 -1.26
N LEU A 263 -5.49 -16.50 -0.05
CA LEU A 263 -4.35 -17.34 0.32
C LEU A 263 -4.73 -18.82 0.54
N GLY A 264 -5.94 -19.09 1.02
CA GLY A 264 -6.46 -20.43 1.25
C GLY A 264 -7.01 -21.11 -0.01
N ALA A 265 -7.41 -20.37 -1.04
CA ALA A 265 -7.85 -20.90 -2.32
C ALA A 265 -6.72 -21.61 -3.10
N ALA A 266 -5.49 -21.43 -2.65
CA ALA A 266 -4.29 -22.01 -3.24
C ALA A 266 -3.94 -23.43 -2.73
N SER A 267 -4.77 -24.04 -1.87
CA SER A 267 -4.50 -25.36 -1.26
C SER A 267 -5.30 -26.51 -1.89
#